data_6b7cddb107dbcbd699d61291fc87180e
#
_entry.id   6b7cddb107dbcbd699d61291fc87180e
#
_cell.length_a   1.000
_cell.length_b   1.000
_cell.length_c   1.000
_cell.angle_alpha   90.00
_cell.angle_beta   90.00
_cell.angle_gamma   90.00
#
_symmetry.space_group_name_H-M   'P 1'
#
loop_
_entity.id
_entity.type
_entity.pdbx_description
1 polymer ?
#
loop_
_entity_poly.entity_id
_entity_poly.type
_entity_poly.pdbx_seq_one_letter_code
_entity_poly.pdbx_strand_id
1 'polypeptide(L)'
;MIERIIRWSIDNRVTVLMLAALLAVWGLWSLRATPVDAIPDLSDVQVIVRTSFPGQAPQVVEDQVTYPLATSLLAVPGAVTVRGYSFFGDSFVYVLFEDGTDLYWARSRVLEYLDQASASLPAEVNPALGPDATGVGWVYQYALVDRTGQVDVAELRSLQDWFLKYEIQSVPGVAEVATVGGMVRQYEILLDPERLRAWGISLGDVRRAVAAGNREVGGSVIELAEAEYMVRATGYVDSLE
;
A
#
# COMPACT_ATOMS: atom_id res chain seq x y z
N MET A 1 -39.55 27.48 -39.00
CA MET A 1 -38.54 27.65 -37.94
C MET A 1 -37.14 27.81 -38.53
N ILE A 2 -36.70 26.90 -39.41
CA ILE A 2 -35.37 26.89 -40.06
C ILE A 2 -35.12 28.19 -40.88
N GLU A 3 -36.11 28.64 -41.68
CA GLU A 3 -35.99 29.87 -42.47
C GLU A 3 -35.72 31.12 -41.64
N ARG A 4 -36.29 31.24 -40.44
CA ARG A 4 -36.02 32.32 -39.51
C ARG A 4 -34.60 32.31 -38.96
N ILE A 5 -34.08 31.10 -38.68
CA ILE A 5 -32.70 30.93 -38.21
C ILE A 5 -31.73 31.34 -39.30
N ILE A 6 -31.99 30.91 -40.56
CA ILE A 6 -31.13 31.24 -41.71
C ILE A 6 -31.12 32.76 -41.92
N ARG A 7 -32.28 33.40 -41.97
CA ARG A 7 -32.35 34.89 -42.15
C ARG A 7 -31.64 35.61 -41.03
N TRP A 8 -31.92 35.22 -39.77
CA TRP A 8 -31.27 35.85 -38.64
C TRP A 8 -29.74 35.69 -38.66
N SER A 9 -29.25 34.53 -39.10
CA SER A 9 -27.81 34.25 -39.23
C SER A 9 -27.16 35.12 -40.31
N ILE A 10 -27.85 35.37 -41.43
CA ILE A 10 -27.35 36.22 -42.52
C ILE A 10 -27.32 37.69 -42.04
N ASP A 11 -28.37 38.13 -41.34
CA ASP A 11 -28.48 39.52 -40.86
C ASP A 11 -27.46 39.78 -39.74
N ASN A 12 -27.14 38.78 -38.94
CA ASN A 12 -26.22 38.91 -37.80
C ASN A 12 -24.90 38.13 -38.00
N ARG A 13 -24.34 38.17 -39.22
CA ARG A 13 -23.18 37.41 -39.63
C ARG A 13 -21.95 37.54 -38.69
N VAL A 14 -21.71 38.74 -38.15
CA VAL A 14 -20.58 39.01 -37.24
C VAL A 14 -20.79 38.26 -35.91
N THR A 15 -21.99 38.31 -35.37
CA THR A 15 -22.35 37.60 -34.12
C THR A 15 -22.23 36.08 -34.27
N VAL A 16 -22.70 35.55 -35.43
CA VAL A 16 -22.60 34.12 -35.69
C VAL A 16 -21.16 33.69 -35.87
N LEU A 17 -20.33 34.48 -36.57
CA LEU A 17 -18.90 34.17 -36.73
C LEU A 17 -18.16 34.26 -35.39
N MET A 18 -18.47 35.24 -34.52
CA MET A 18 -17.88 35.31 -33.18
C MET A 18 -18.27 34.08 -32.35
N LEU A 19 -19.53 33.67 -32.36
CA LEU A 19 -20.02 32.51 -31.66
C LEU A 19 -19.35 31.22 -32.14
N ALA A 20 -19.23 31.09 -33.48
CA ALA A 20 -18.53 29.94 -34.06
C ALA A 20 -17.05 29.90 -33.72
N ALA A 21 -16.38 31.07 -33.75
CA ALA A 21 -14.98 31.16 -33.31
C ALA A 21 -14.80 30.81 -31.83
N LEU A 22 -15.69 31.29 -30.94
CA LEU A 22 -15.68 30.97 -29.54
C LEU A 22 -15.89 29.48 -29.26
N LEU A 23 -16.84 28.86 -29.98
CA LEU A 23 -17.06 27.39 -29.89
C LEU A 23 -15.86 26.61 -30.41
N ALA A 24 -15.22 27.07 -31.48
CA ALA A 24 -14.02 26.42 -32.00
C ALA A 24 -12.84 26.51 -31.03
N VAL A 25 -12.62 27.67 -30.43
CA VAL A 25 -11.58 27.85 -29.39
C VAL A 25 -11.87 26.99 -28.16
N TRP A 26 -13.12 26.98 -27.71
CA TRP A 26 -13.53 26.11 -26.59
C TRP A 26 -13.39 24.64 -26.92
N GLY A 27 -13.77 24.21 -28.12
CA GLY A 27 -13.58 22.83 -28.58
C GLY A 27 -12.12 22.42 -28.63
N LEU A 28 -11.23 23.27 -29.13
CA LEU A 28 -9.79 23.03 -29.15
C LEU A 28 -9.18 22.96 -27.75
N TRP A 29 -9.65 23.85 -26.85
CA TRP A 29 -9.23 23.81 -25.45
C TRP A 29 -9.73 22.54 -24.76
N SER A 30 -11.00 22.19 -24.92
CA SER A 30 -11.58 20.96 -24.37
C SER A 30 -10.87 19.72 -24.86
N LEU A 31 -10.53 19.65 -26.17
CA LEU A 31 -9.79 18.52 -26.73
C LEU A 31 -8.41 18.33 -26.09
N ARG A 32 -7.72 19.44 -25.78
CA ARG A 32 -6.43 19.38 -25.10
C ARG A 32 -6.54 19.11 -23.59
N ALA A 33 -7.63 19.51 -22.97
CA ALA A 33 -7.87 19.34 -21.55
C ALA A 33 -8.51 17.98 -21.20
N THR A 34 -9.04 17.26 -22.19
CA THR A 34 -9.65 15.94 -21.98
C THR A 34 -8.54 14.92 -21.66
N PRO A 35 -8.53 14.32 -20.46
CA PRO A 35 -7.62 13.24 -20.15
C PRO A 35 -7.94 12.03 -21.05
N VAL A 36 -6.92 11.46 -21.63
CA VAL A 36 -7.06 10.25 -22.48
C VAL A 36 -6.18 9.17 -21.89
N ASP A 37 -6.79 8.13 -21.40
CA ASP A 37 -6.08 6.94 -20.95
C ASP A 37 -5.69 6.08 -22.16
N ALA A 38 -4.46 5.59 -22.16
CA ALA A 38 -3.97 4.69 -23.20
C ALA A 38 -4.71 3.34 -23.18
N ILE A 39 -5.08 2.89 -21.99
CA ILE A 39 -5.92 1.72 -21.72
C ILE A 39 -7.02 2.19 -20.78
N PRO A 40 -8.31 2.18 -21.20
CA PRO A 40 -9.40 2.57 -20.31
C PRO A 40 -9.45 1.61 -19.11
N ASP A 41 -9.52 2.16 -17.91
CA ASP A 41 -9.73 1.38 -16.70
C ASP A 41 -11.23 1.04 -16.58
N LEU A 42 -11.54 -0.21 -16.84
CA LEU A 42 -12.89 -0.78 -16.71
C LEU A 42 -13.05 -1.57 -15.39
N SER A 43 -12.12 -1.40 -14.45
CA SER A 43 -12.19 -2.07 -13.16
C SER A 43 -13.33 -1.48 -12.33
N ASP A 44 -14.02 -2.34 -11.61
CA ASP A 44 -15.00 -1.91 -10.60
C ASP A 44 -14.32 -1.00 -9.56
N VAL A 45 -15.06 -0.07 -8.99
CA VAL A 45 -14.59 0.70 -7.84
C VAL A 45 -14.43 -0.25 -6.66
N GLN A 46 -13.19 -0.55 -6.29
CA GLN A 46 -12.88 -1.53 -5.26
C GLN A 46 -11.82 -1.03 -4.28
N VAL A 47 -11.97 -1.45 -3.04
CA VAL A 47 -10.98 -1.26 -1.98
C VAL A 47 -10.47 -2.62 -1.54
N ILE A 48 -9.15 -2.79 -1.57
CA ILE A 48 -8.50 -4.04 -1.18
C ILE A 48 -7.95 -3.88 0.22
N VAL A 49 -8.26 -4.81 1.10
CA VAL A 49 -7.64 -4.96 2.42
C VAL A 49 -6.72 -6.15 2.38
N ARG A 50 -5.43 -5.93 2.61
CA ARG A 50 -4.42 -6.99 2.74
C ARG A 50 -4.05 -7.17 4.20
N THR A 51 -3.93 -8.42 4.61
CA THR A 51 -3.53 -8.77 5.97
C THR A 51 -2.54 -9.90 5.93
N SER A 52 -1.37 -9.71 6.53
CA SER A 52 -0.36 -10.76 6.62
C SER A 52 -0.47 -11.50 7.95
N PHE A 53 -0.48 -12.84 7.89
CA PHE A 53 -0.49 -13.75 9.03
C PHE A 53 0.53 -14.87 8.80
N PRO A 54 1.84 -14.59 8.94
CA PRO A 54 2.90 -15.47 8.50
C PRO A 54 2.87 -16.85 9.17
N GLY A 55 3.18 -17.88 8.39
CA GLY A 55 3.28 -19.26 8.86
C GLY A 55 1.94 -19.97 9.07
N GLN A 56 0.81 -19.34 8.76
CA GLN A 56 -0.51 -19.94 8.94
C GLN A 56 -1.03 -20.57 7.64
N ALA A 57 -1.66 -21.74 7.79
CA ALA A 57 -2.31 -22.41 6.66
C ALA A 57 -3.53 -21.58 6.16
N PRO A 58 -3.91 -21.70 4.88
CA PRO A 58 -5.03 -20.93 4.31
C PRO A 58 -6.35 -21.07 5.09
N GLN A 59 -6.64 -22.24 5.64
CA GLN A 59 -7.84 -22.47 6.44
C GLN A 59 -7.82 -21.65 7.74
N VAL A 60 -6.66 -21.56 8.39
CA VAL A 60 -6.51 -20.76 9.63
C VAL A 60 -6.62 -19.27 9.31
N VAL A 61 -6.04 -18.83 8.19
CA VAL A 61 -6.17 -17.46 7.70
C VAL A 61 -7.63 -17.13 7.39
N GLU A 62 -8.35 -18.07 6.77
CA GLU A 62 -9.80 -17.94 6.49
C GLU A 62 -10.58 -17.74 7.78
N ASP A 63 -10.46 -18.67 8.72
CA ASP A 63 -11.26 -18.71 9.93
C ASP A 63 -10.99 -17.52 10.86
N GLN A 64 -9.72 -17.09 10.97
CA GLN A 64 -9.32 -16.09 11.95
C GLN A 64 -9.16 -14.67 11.40
N VAL A 65 -9.02 -14.52 10.09
CA VAL A 65 -8.74 -13.21 9.47
C VAL A 65 -9.71 -12.89 8.34
N THR A 66 -9.75 -13.71 7.30
CA THR A 66 -10.51 -13.38 6.08
C THR A 66 -12.00 -13.32 6.34
N TYR A 67 -12.57 -14.33 6.99
CA TYR A 67 -14.01 -14.40 7.27
C TYR A 67 -14.47 -13.29 8.23
N PRO A 68 -13.82 -13.03 9.38
CA PRO A 68 -14.18 -11.92 10.26
C PRO A 68 -14.12 -10.56 9.54
N LEU A 69 -13.06 -10.30 8.76
CA LEU A 69 -12.94 -9.07 7.97
C LEU A 69 -14.02 -8.94 6.92
N ALA A 70 -14.22 -9.99 6.11
CA ALA A 70 -15.23 -9.97 5.06
C ALA A 70 -16.64 -9.73 5.62
N THR A 71 -16.97 -10.37 6.74
CA THR A 71 -18.26 -10.20 7.39
C THR A 71 -18.46 -8.79 7.94
N SER A 72 -17.43 -8.23 8.58
CA SER A 72 -17.50 -6.85 9.11
C SER A 72 -17.61 -5.82 8.00
N LEU A 73 -16.89 -6.01 6.89
CA LEU A 73 -16.87 -5.08 5.76
C LEU A 73 -18.11 -5.15 4.88
N LEU A 74 -18.96 -6.19 5.02
CA LEU A 74 -20.29 -6.21 4.39
C LEU A 74 -21.20 -5.06 4.84
N ALA A 75 -20.97 -4.53 6.04
CA ALA A 75 -21.75 -3.43 6.58
C ALA A 75 -21.29 -2.04 6.08
N VAL A 76 -20.24 -1.96 5.27
CA VAL A 76 -19.73 -0.69 4.71
C VAL A 76 -20.78 -0.09 3.78
N PRO A 77 -21.19 1.18 3.99
CA PRO A 77 -22.17 1.83 3.12
C PRO A 77 -21.69 1.89 1.67
N GLY A 78 -22.57 1.55 0.73
CA GLY A 78 -22.27 1.54 -0.70
C GLY A 78 -21.50 0.32 -1.19
N ALA A 79 -21.14 -0.61 -0.31
CA ALA A 79 -20.56 -1.89 -0.72
C ALA A 79 -21.64 -2.78 -1.37
N VAL A 80 -21.37 -3.23 -2.59
CA VAL A 80 -22.22 -4.16 -3.34
C VAL A 80 -21.85 -5.60 -3.06
N THR A 81 -20.56 -5.85 -2.97
CA THR A 81 -20.02 -7.20 -2.78
C THR A 81 -18.72 -7.16 -1.99
N VAL A 82 -18.55 -8.14 -1.11
CA VAL A 82 -17.27 -8.37 -0.42
C VAL A 82 -16.80 -9.78 -0.74
N ARG A 83 -15.54 -9.90 -1.17
CA ARG A 83 -14.91 -11.18 -1.53
C ARG A 83 -13.61 -11.35 -0.75
N GLY A 84 -13.47 -12.49 -0.08
CA GLY A 84 -12.26 -12.86 0.65
C GLY A 84 -11.46 -13.93 -0.09
N TYR A 85 -10.15 -13.83 -0.02
CA TYR A 85 -9.21 -14.82 -0.52
C TYR A 85 -8.16 -15.10 0.55
N SER A 86 -7.97 -16.37 0.87
CA SER A 86 -7.05 -16.84 1.89
C SER A 86 -5.91 -17.63 1.25
N PHE A 87 -4.69 -17.18 1.47
CA PHE A 87 -3.47 -17.83 1.02
C PHE A 87 -2.64 -18.29 2.22
N PHE A 88 -1.55 -19.00 1.97
CA PHE A 88 -0.60 -19.32 3.03
C PHE A 88 0.05 -18.03 3.55
N GLY A 89 -0.31 -17.66 4.78
CA GLY A 89 0.23 -16.47 5.44
C GLY A 89 -0.33 -15.13 4.98
N ASP A 90 -1.28 -15.06 4.06
CA ASP A 90 -1.86 -13.80 3.58
C ASP A 90 -3.38 -13.89 3.37
N SER A 91 -4.09 -12.84 3.71
CA SER A 91 -5.51 -12.61 3.43
C SER A 91 -5.69 -11.39 2.54
N PHE A 92 -6.62 -11.48 1.59
CA PHE A 92 -7.05 -10.36 0.77
C PHE A 92 -8.57 -10.27 0.79
N VAL A 93 -9.09 -9.11 1.20
CA VAL A 93 -10.53 -8.85 1.18
C VAL A 93 -10.79 -7.68 0.22
N TYR A 94 -11.61 -7.93 -0.77
CA TYR A 94 -12.02 -6.98 -1.79
C TYR A 94 -13.42 -6.47 -1.46
N VAL A 95 -13.56 -5.19 -1.26
CA VAL A 95 -14.84 -4.50 -1.08
C VAL A 95 -15.16 -3.77 -2.38
N LEU A 96 -16.19 -4.22 -3.09
CA LEU A 96 -16.63 -3.66 -4.36
C LEU A 96 -17.77 -2.68 -4.10
N PHE A 97 -17.74 -1.54 -4.74
CA PHE A 97 -18.72 -0.46 -4.63
C PHE A 97 -19.49 -0.27 -5.92
N GLU A 98 -20.59 0.48 -5.84
CA GLU A 98 -21.36 0.87 -7.02
C GLU A 98 -20.51 1.74 -7.97
N ASP A 99 -20.78 1.62 -9.28
CA ASP A 99 -20.15 2.44 -10.30
C ASP A 99 -20.33 3.94 -10.01
N GLY A 100 -19.25 4.71 -10.19
CA GLY A 100 -19.25 6.14 -9.93
C GLY A 100 -19.07 6.53 -8.47
N THR A 101 -18.88 5.56 -7.55
CA THR A 101 -18.47 5.86 -6.18
C THR A 101 -17.08 6.49 -6.17
N ASP A 102 -16.90 7.57 -5.41
CA ASP A 102 -15.57 8.16 -5.21
C ASP A 102 -14.66 7.20 -4.44
N LEU A 103 -13.50 6.86 -5.04
CA LEU A 103 -12.57 5.89 -4.49
C LEU A 103 -12.03 6.31 -3.11
N TYR A 104 -11.73 7.60 -2.91
CA TYR A 104 -11.19 8.07 -1.64
C TYR A 104 -12.24 8.09 -0.54
N TRP A 105 -13.49 8.39 -0.88
CA TRP A 105 -14.61 8.22 0.04
C TRP A 105 -14.78 6.76 0.43
N ALA A 106 -14.78 5.83 -0.54
CA ALA A 106 -14.89 4.40 -0.30
C ALA A 106 -13.75 3.89 0.62
N ARG A 107 -12.50 4.30 0.34
CA ARG A 107 -11.34 3.98 1.18
C ARG A 107 -11.49 4.49 2.61
N SER A 108 -11.99 5.71 2.78
CA SER A 108 -12.25 6.28 4.12
C SER A 108 -13.29 5.48 4.89
N ARG A 109 -14.36 5.04 4.22
CA ARG A 109 -15.39 4.19 4.85
C ARG A 109 -14.85 2.82 5.22
N VAL A 110 -14.12 2.17 4.31
CA VAL A 110 -13.50 0.87 4.61
C VAL A 110 -12.54 0.99 5.79
N LEU A 111 -11.73 2.06 5.87
CA LEU A 111 -10.79 2.28 6.96
C LEU A 111 -11.48 2.41 8.32
N GLU A 112 -12.61 3.12 8.38
CA GLU A 112 -13.42 3.27 9.59
C GLU A 112 -13.96 1.92 10.11
N TYR A 113 -14.48 1.09 9.21
CA TYR A 113 -14.98 -0.25 9.56
C TYR A 113 -13.84 -1.23 9.86
N LEU A 114 -12.69 -1.05 9.22
CA LEU A 114 -11.48 -1.85 9.44
C LEU A 114 -10.92 -1.65 10.83
N ASP A 115 -10.93 -0.41 11.34
CA ASP A 115 -10.51 -0.11 12.70
C ASP A 115 -11.36 -0.87 13.73
N GLN A 116 -12.68 -0.89 13.55
CA GLN A 116 -13.59 -1.65 14.40
C GLN A 116 -13.37 -3.17 14.28
N ALA A 117 -13.18 -3.67 13.05
CA ALA A 117 -12.97 -5.09 12.80
C ALA A 117 -11.65 -5.60 13.37
N SER A 118 -10.63 -4.75 13.40
CA SER A 118 -9.28 -5.07 13.90
C SER A 118 -9.30 -5.54 15.36
N ALA A 119 -10.22 -5.06 16.16
CA ALA A 119 -10.37 -5.48 17.56
C ALA A 119 -10.76 -6.97 17.72
N SER A 120 -11.33 -7.59 16.69
CA SER A 120 -11.74 -9.00 16.67
C SER A 120 -10.67 -9.94 16.11
N LEU A 121 -9.58 -9.41 15.56
CA LEU A 121 -8.50 -10.19 14.95
C LEU A 121 -7.45 -10.61 15.99
N PRO A 122 -6.65 -11.65 15.67
CA PRO A 122 -5.47 -11.99 16.49
C PRO A 122 -4.53 -10.79 16.65
N ALA A 123 -3.97 -10.62 17.84
CA ALA A 123 -3.11 -9.47 18.19
C ALA A 123 -1.84 -9.33 17.31
N GLU A 124 -1.45 -10.40 16.64
CA GLU A 124 -0.27 -10.44 15.75
C GLU A 124 -0.57 -9.95 14.33
N VAL A 125 -1.84 -9.66 14.03
CA VAL A 125 -2.34 -9.38 12.69
C VAL A 125 -2.69 -7.91 12.53
N ASN A 126 -2.15 -7.29 11.50
CA ASN A 126 -2.42 -5.89 11.19
C ASN A 126 -2.98 -5.76 9.76
N PRO A 127 -4.28 -5.56 9.61
CA PRO A 127 -4.87 -5.32 8.31
C PRO A 127 -4.48 -3.93 7.79
N ALA A 128 -4.20 -3.84 6.50
CA ALA A 128 -3.86 -2.60 5.82
C ALA A 128 -4.61 -2.46 4.51
N LEU A 129 -4.94 -1.21 4.13
CA LEU A 129 -5.47 -0.94 2.81
C LEU A 129 -4.39 -1.19 1.75
N GLY A 130 -4.79 -1.83 0.65
CA GLY A 130 -4.00 -1.89 -0.56
C GLY A 130 -3.81 -0.52 -1.21
N PRO A 131 -3.03 -0.43 -2.30
CA PRO A 131 -2.82 0.80 -3.04
C PRO A 131 -4.15 1.35 -3.59
N ASP A 132 -4.19 2.63 -3.84
CA ASP A 132 -5.31 3.34 -4.47
C ASP A 132 -5.21 3.34 -6.01
N ALA A 133 -4.73 2.24 -6.56
CA ALA A 133 -4.54 2.02 -7.98
C ALA A 133 -5.05 0.64 -8.38
N THR A 134 -5.43 0.51 -9.63
CA THR A 134 -5.83 -0.76 -10.25
C THR A 134 -4.64 -1.43 -10.94
N GLY A 135 -4.82 -2.67 -11.41
CA GLY A 135 -3.80 -3.38 -12.18
C GLY A 135 -3.38 -2.68 -13.47
N VAL A 136 -4.22 -1.79 -14.01
CA VAL A 136 -3.91 -0.95 -15.19
C VAL A 136 -2.93 0.17 -14.84
N GLY A 137 -2.79 0.51 -13.56
CA GLY A 137 -1.86 1.52 -13.06
C GLY A 137 -0.37 1.14 -13.13
N TRP A 138 -0.02 -0.09 -13.49
CA TRP A 138 1.38 -0.49 -13.71
C TRP A 138 1.92 0.11 -15.01
N VAL A 139 2.29 1.39 -14.96
CA VAL A 139 2.69 2.16 -16.14
C VAL A 139 4.18 2.14 -16.42
N TYR A 140 5.01 1.76 -15.45
CA TYR A 140 6.46 1.75 -15.57
C TYR A 140 7.09 0.57 -14.83
N GLN A 141 8.04 -0.08 -15.50
CA GLN A 141 8.83 -1.18 -14.93
C GLN A 141 10.31 -0.91 -15.18
N TYR A 142 11.14 -1.18 -14.18
CA TYR A 142 12.59 -1.06 -14.29
C TYR A 142 13.28 -2.24 -13.59
N ALA A 143 14.52 -2.48 -13.96
CA ALA A 143 15.36 -3.50 -13.34
C ALA A 143 16.63 -2.87 -12.78
N LEU A 144 16.99 -3.24 -11.55
CA LEU A 144 18.30 -2.94 -10.98
C LEU A 144 19.28 -4.02 -11.41
N VAL A 145 20.35 -3.60 -12.08
CA VAL A 145 21.38 -4.50 -12.60
C VAL A 145 22.75 -3.99 -12.19
N ASP A 146 23.48 -4.77 -11.42
CA ASP A 146 24.91 -4.51 -11.21
C ASP A 146 25.71 -4.99 -12.42
N ARG A 147 26.44 -4.06 -13.06
CA ARG A 147 27.36 -4.36 -14.16
C ARG A 147 28.80 -4.54 -13.70
N THR A 148 29.09 -4.26 -12.45
CA THR A 148 30.44 -4.34 -11.87
C THR A 148 30.73 -5.71 -11.28
N GLY A 149 29.67 -6.48 -10.93
CA GLY A 149 29.78 -7.76 -10.23
C GLY A 149 30.21 -7.63 -8.76
N GLN A 150 30.12 -6.42 -8.20
CA GLN A 150 30.52 -6.14 -6.81
C GLN A 150 29.34 -6.08 -5.84
N VAL A 151 28.11 -5.87 -6.36
CA VAL A 151 26.89 -5.74 -5.56
C VAL A 151 26.06 -7.01 -5.69
N ASP A 152 25.77 -7.66 -4.59
CA ASP A 152 24.94 -8.87 -4.61
C ASP A 152 23.45 -8.55 -4.75
N VAL A 153 22.67 -9.58 -5.01
CA VAL A 153 21.21 -9.47 -5.23
C VAL A 153 20.47 -9.02 -3.96
N ALA A 154 20.99 -9.36 -2.78
CA ALA A 154 20.41 -8.95 -1.50
C ALA A 154 20.68 -7.46 -1.22
N GLU A 155 21.83 -6.96 -1.63
CA GLU A 155 22.18 -5.55 -1.52
C GLU A 155 21.36 -4.69 -2.49
N LEU A 156 21.21 -5.14 -3.75
CA LEU A 156 20.30 -4.49 -4.72
C LEU A 156 18.86 -4.45 -4.21
N ARG A 157 18.39 -5.54 -3.60
CA ARG A 157 17.07 -5.59 -2.98
C ARG A 157 16.95 -4.62 -1.81
N SER A 158 17.96 -4.52 -0.97
CA SER A 158 17.99 -3.58 0.14
C SER A 158 17.99 -2.12 -0.34
N LEU A 159 18.74 -1.80 -1.39
CA LEU A 159 18.73 -0.48 -2.03
C LEU A 159 17.34 -0.14 -2.58
N GLN A 160 16.69 -1.10 -3.21
CA GLN A 160 15.33 -0.92 -3.73
C GLN A 160 14.33 -0.66 -2.61
N ASP A 161 14.29 -1.53 -1.59
CA ASP A 161 13.24 -1.50 -0.58
C ASP A 161 13.40 -0.36 0.44
N TRP A 162 14.65 0.04 0.76
CA TRP A 162 14.95 1.01 1.81
C TRP A 162 15.30 2.41 1.30
N PHE A 163 15.57 2.56 0.00
CA PHE A 163 15.92 3.86 -0.57
C PHE A 163 15.06 4.20 -1.79
N LEU A 164 15.20 3.47 -2.90
CA LEU A 164 14.55 3.84 -4.16
C LEU A 164 13.02 3.82 -4.07
N LYS A 165 12.46 2.87 -3.35
CA LYS A 165 11.01 2.75 -3.16
C LYS A 165 10.43 4.03 -2.56
N TYR A 166 11.03 4.57 -1.52
CA TYR A 166 10.54 5.78 -0.85
C TYR A 166 10.72 7.04 -1.71
N GLU A 167 11.87 7.16 -2.36
CA GLU A 167 12.14 8.28 -3.26
C GLU A 167 11.13 8.31 -4.43
N ILE A 168 10.88 7.18 -5.06
CA ILE A 168 9.93 7.09 -6.17
C ILE A 168 8.49 7.29 -5.69
N GLN A 169 8.10 6.74 -4.53
CA GLN A 169 6.77 6.96 -3.97
C GLN A 169 6.50 8.41 -3.58
N SER A 170 7.54 9.20 -3.31
CA SER A 170 7.38 10.63 -3.02
C SER A 170 6.99 11.47 -4.24
N VAL A 171 7.10 10.92 -5.45
CA VAL A 171 6.73 11.61 -6.69
C VAL A 171 5.21 11.71 -6.78
N PRO A 172 4.64 12.91 -7.00
CA PRO A 172 3.20 13.06 -7.14
C PRO A 172 2.61 12.17 -8.24
N GLY A 173 1.53 11.46 -7.91
CA GLY A 173 0.85 10.53 -8.84
C GLY A 173 1.38 9.10 -8.82
N VAL A 174 2.38 8.78 -8.00
CA VAL A 174 2.83 7.41 -7.77
C VAL A 174 2.11 6.83 -6.56
N ALA A 175 1.19 5.89 -6.80
CA ALA A 175 0.42 5.23 -5.76
C ALA A 175 1.21 4.12 -5.06
N GLU A 176 1.99 3.34 -5.83
CA GLU A 176 2.75 2.21 -5.29
C GLU A 176 4.05 1.99 -6.07
N VAL A 177 5.06 1.49 -5.37
CA VAL A 177 6.28 0.90 -5.95
C VAL A 177 6.41 -0.51 -5.40
N ALA A 178 6.13 -1.51 -6.23
CA ALA A 178 6.24 -2.92 -5.87
C ALA A 178 7.59 -3.49 -6.32
N THR A 179 8.22 -4.24 -5.43
CA THR A 179 9.49 -4.91 -5.70
C THR A 179 9.25 -6.39 -5.98
N VAL A 180 9.74 -6.87 -7.11
CA VAL A 180 9.69 -8.28 -7.52
C VAL A 180 11.10 -8.83 -7.68
N GLY A 181 11.37 -10.01 -7.13
CA GLY A 181 12.68 -10.64 -7.19
C GLY A 181 13.67 -10.13 -6.13
N GLY A 182 14.92 -10.55 -6.26
CA GLY A 182 15.95 -10.29 -5.28
C GLY A 182 15.85 -11.18 -4.03
N MET A 183 16.80 -11.02 -3.11
CA MET A 183 16.83 -11.71 -1.81
C MET A 183 16.69 -10.69 -0.70
N VAL A 184 15.72 -10.87 0.17
CA VAL A 184 15.58 -10.03 1.37
C VAL A 184 16.64 -10.47 2.36
N ARG A 185 17.49 -9.52 2.78
CA ARG A 185 18.50 -9.80 3.83
C ARG A 185 17.79 -10.05 5.16
N GLN A 186 18.14 -11.15 5.80
CA GLN A 186 17.58 -11.53 7.10
C GLN A 186 18.70 -12.11 7.98
N TYR A 187 18.56 -11.95 9.28
CA TYR A 187 19.40 -12.64 10.27
C TYR A 187 18.69 -13.90 10.72
N GLU A 188 19.31 -15.05 10.55
CA GLU A 188 18.78 -16.34 10.93
C GLU A 188 19.52 -16.87 12.16
N ILE A 189 18.76 -17.26 13.18
CA ILE A 189 19.31 -17.86 14.41
C ILE A 189 19.01 -19.34 14.39
N LEU A 190 20.03 -20.15 14.10
CA LEU A 190 19.94 -21.61 14.11
C LEU A 190 20.14 -22.11 15.55
N LEU A 191 19.15 -22.81 16.06
CA LEU A 191 19.16 -23.37 17.42
C LEU A 191 19.45 -24.87 17.39
N ASP A 192 20.33 -25.30 18.29
CA ASP A 192 20.60 -26.71 18.55
C ASP A 192 19.69 -27.24 19.67
N PRO A 193 18.72 -28.12 19.37
CA PRO A 193 17.78 -28.63 20.38
C PRO A 193 18.44 -29.41 21.50
N GLU A 194 19.55 -30.12 21.22
CA GLU A 194 20.26 -30.89 22.24
C GLU A 194 20.97 -29.98 23.23
N ARG A 195 21.59 -28.90 22.76
CA ARG A 195 22.17 -27.90 23.64
C ARG A 195 21.13 -27.17 24.47
N LEU A 196 19.98 -26.81 23.89
CA LEU A 196 18.88 -26.19 24.64
C LEU A 196 18.42 -27.10 25.77
N ARG A 197 18.25 -28.40 25.52
CA ARG A 197 17.89 -29.38 26.59
C ARG A 197 18.97 -29.50 27.63
N ALA A 198 20.24 -29.58 27.23
CA ALA A 198 21.36 -29.72 28.16
C ALA A 198 21.45 -28.54 29.16
N TRP A 199 21.11 -27.33 28.70
CA TRP A 199 21.13 -26.11 29.49
C TRP A 199 19.78 -25.78 30.13
N GLY A 200 18.72 -26.56 29.90
CA GLY A 200 17.38 -26.32 30.42
C GLY A 200 16.73 -25.05 29.88
N ILE A 201 17.13 -24.60 28.68
CA ILE A 201 16.64 -23.36 28.06
C ILE A 201 15.47 -23.72 27.10
N SER A 202 14.34 -23.07 27.30
CA SER A 202 13.19 -23.20 26.41
C SER A 202 13.32 -22.33 25.15
N LEU A 203 12.63 -22.72 24.06
CA LEU A 203 12.54 -21.88 22.86
C LEU A 203 11.94 -20.50 23.16
N GLY A 204 11.00 -20.45 24.12
CA GLY A 204 10.42 -19.19 24.59
C GLY A 204 11.43 -18.25 25.26
N ASP A 205 12.41 -18.82 25.97
CA ASP A 205 13.48 -18.02 26.61
C ASP A 205 14.39 -17.40 25.54
N VAL A 206 14.73 -18.17 24.51
CA VAL A 206 15.52 -17.66 23.37
C VAL A 206 14.77 -16.54 22.63
N ARG A 207 13.49 -16.76 22.31
CA ARG A 207 12.66 -15.71 21.67
C ARG A 207 12.64 -14.43 22.50
N ARG A 208 12.44 -14.52 23.81
CA ARG A 208 12.43 -13.35 24.70
C ARG A 208 13.80 -12.66 24.72
N ALA A 209 14.87 -13.42 24.80
CA ALA A 209 16.23 -12.87 24.81
C ALA A 209 16.56 -12.13 23.50
N VAL A 210 16.23 -12.72 22.35
CA VAL A 210 16.42 -12.09 21.05
C VAL A 210 15.60 -10.81 20.93
N ALA A 211 14.31 -10.85 21.29
CA ALA A 211 13.45 -9.68 21.25
C ALA A 211 13.90 -8.57 22.22
N ALA A 212 14.45 -8.92 23.37
CA ALA A 212 14.99 -7.96 24.34
C ALA A 212 16.34 -7.37 23.89
N GLY A 213 17.18 -8.19 23.25
CA GLY A 213 18.49 -7.78 22.75
C GLY A 213 18.46 -6.96 21.47
N ASN A 214 17.40 -7.08 20.66
CA ASN A 214 17.28 -6.38 19.37
C ASN A 214 16.28 -5.21 19.45
N ARG A 215 16.55 -4.27 20.32
CA ARG A 215 15.73 -3.04 20.48
C ARG A 215 16.54 -1.91 21.08
N GLU A 216 16.15 -0.69 20.74
CA GLU A 216 16.66 0.51 21.40
C GLU A 216 15.69 0.95 22.49
N VAL A 217 16.24 1.41 23.59
CA VAL A 217 15.47 1.96 24.71
C VAL A 217 16.07 3.31 25.09
N GLY A 218 15.24 4.35 25.06
CA GLY A 218 15.58 5.63 25.67
C GLY A 218 15.56 5.49 27.20
N GLY A 219 16.65 5.91 27.84
CA GLY A 219 16.74 6.00 29.29
C GLY A 219 16.31 7.37 29.79
N SER A 220 16.65 7.68 31.06
CA SER A 220 16.45 8.98 31.68
C SER A 220 17.52 9.97 31.19
N VAL A 221 17.31 11.23 31.51
CA VAL A 221 18.31 12.29 31.34
C VAL A 221 19.17 12.31 32.59
N ILE A 222 20.49 12.41 32.44
CA ILE A 222 21.44 12.63 33.52
C ILE A 222 21.87 14.08 33.47
N GLU A 223 21.62 14.82 34.55
CA GLU A 223 22.14 16.17 34.73
C GLU A 223 23.57 16.11 35.27
N LEU A 224 24.52 16.66 34.55
CA LEU A 224 25.92 16.76 34.96
C LEU A 224 26.46 18.14 34.59
N ALA A 225 26.90 18.89 35.58
CA ALA A 225 27.58 20.19 35.41
C ALA A 225 26.79 21.17 34.51
N GLU A 226 25.54 21.43 34.82
CA GLU A 226 24.61 22.34 34.08
C GLU A 226 24.26 21.89 32.64
N ALA A 227 24.58 20.64 32.27
CA ALA A 227 24.21 20.05 31.00
C ALA A 227 23.39 18.77 31.19
N GLU A 228 22.40 18.57 30.34
CA GLU A 228 21.58 17.37 30.30
C GLU A 228 22.14 16.36 29.29
N TYR A 229 22.37 15.14 29.73
CA TYR A 229 22.84 14.04 28.87
C TYR A 229 21.74 12.97 28.78
N MET A 230 21.29 12.74 27.56
CA MET A 230 20.31 11.70 27.28
C MET A 230 20.99 10.32 27.28
N VAL A 231 20.49 9.41 28.10
CA VAL A 231 20.94 8.01 28.12
C VAL A 231 20.16 7.22 27.09
N ARG A 232 20.87 6.55 26.18
CA ARG A 232 20.29 5.68 25.15
C ARG A 232 21.01 4.34 25.18
N ALA A 233 20.24 3.26 25.29
CA ALA A 233 20.74 1.91 25.08
C ALA A 233 20.47 1.51 23.64
N THR A 234 21.53 1.22 22.87
CA THR A 234 21.47 0.72 21.49
C THR A 234 21.66 -0.79 21.51
N GLY A 235 20.77 -1.52 20.83
CA GLY A 235 20.79 -2.97 20.82
C GLY A 235 20.35 -3.59 19.49
N TYR A 236 20.21 -2.79 18.42
CA TYR A 236 19.93 -3.37 17.11
C TYR A 236 21.16 -4.13 16.59
N VAL A 237 20.87 -5.30 15.99
CA VAL A 237 21.90 -6.11 15.32
C VAL A 237 22.32 -5.39 14.04
N ASP A 238 23.58 -5.00 13.96
CA ASP A 238 24.21 -4.35 12.83
C ASP A 238 25.32 -5.20 12.19
N SER A 239 25.81 -6.23 12.88
CA SER A 239 26.80 -7.17 12.38
C SER A 239 26.51 -8.60 12.87
N LEU A 240 27.24 -9.58 12.31
CA LEU A 240 27.21 -10.99 12.73
C LEU A 240 28.30 -11.31 13.79
N GLU A 241 29.07 -10.32 14.24
CA GLU A 241 30.12 -10.45 15.22
C GLU A 241 29.62 -10.20 16.64
#